data_b9a1c1c74ee6fcee858ade0df03a5fdd
#
_entry.id   b9a1c1c74ee6fcee858ade0df03a5fdd
#
_cell.length_a   1.000
_cell.length_b   1.000
_cell.length_c   1.000
_cell.angle_alpha   90.00
_cell.angle_beta   90.00
_cell.angle_gamma   90.00
#
_symmetry.space_group_name_H-M   'P 1'
#
loop_
_entity.id
_entity.type
_entity.pdbx_description
1 polymer ?
#
loop_
_entity_poly.entity_id
_entity_poly.type
_entity_poly.pdbx_seq_one_letter_code
_entity_poly.pdbx_strand_id
1 'polypeptide(L)'
;MKYLFCIAREYSVPISKPLVAFLEKTNHEFTFFLSERVQKNLPQEWSLYKICYSIQQTIEYQPDFVIVPGNFVDFRIPGIKVQIFHGLGVEKQSHYKIRHFFDVYLTSGPFVTEKFVTLQRKHKYFLVSETGWPKVDYILQYPITNLKQRMNIPSDKKVILYAPTFSKEMQSATKLLPIIPKIMREDEIWLFKFHELMDAKVVESFKRNKIENMLFIDSHDITPYLHVSDVMISDTSSVIYEFMVIDKPVI
;
A
#
# COMPACT_ATOMS: atom_id res chain seq x y z
N MET A 1 24.70 -10.38 0.34
CA MET A 1 23.93 -9.96 1.52
C MET A 1 22.58 -10.68 1.49
N LYS A 2 22.00 -10.92 2.67
CA LYS A 2 20.70 -11.60 2.84
C LYS A 2 19.64 -10.62 3.31
N TYR A 3 18.53 -10.55 2.60
CA TYR A 3 17.41 -9.66 2.91
C TYR A 3 16.18 -10.48 3.34
N LEU A 4 15.52 -10.03 4.40
CA LEU A 4 14.26 -10.60 4.86
C LEU A 4 13.16 -9.53 4.75
N PHE A 5 12.12 -9.79 3.98
CA PHE A 5 10.94 -8.94 3.92
C PHE A 5 9.89 -9.40 4.94
N CYS A 6 9.60 -8.57 5.96
CA CYS A 6 8.56 -8.84 6.94
C CYS A 6 7.27 -8.15 6.53
N ILE A 7 6.28 -8.91 6.02
CA ILE A 7 5.04 -8.38 5.47
C ILE A 7 3.84 -8.88 6.27
N ALA A 8 3.23 -7.98 7.03
CA ALA A 8 2.10 -8.29 7.90
C ALA A 8 0.73 -8.03 7.27
N ARG A 9 0.66 -7.27 6.17
CA ARG A 9 -0.57 -6.86 5.49
C ARG A 9 -0.42 -6.90 3.98
N GLU A 10 -1.49 -7.25 3.28
CA GLU A 10 -1.50 -7.42 1.82
C GLU A 10 -1.15 -6.12 1.06
N TYR A 11 -1.58 -4.96 1.55
CA TYR A 11 -1.25 -3.67 0.93
C TYR A 11 0.26 -3.35 0.94
N SER A 12 1.04 -4.08 1.74
CA SER A 12 2.50 -3.93 1.77
C SER A 12 3.21 -4.70 0.65
N VAL A 13 2.51 -5.62 -0.02
CA VAL A 13 3.06 -6.38 -1.15
C VAL A 13 3.48 -5.45 -2.29
N PRO A 14 2.61 -4.56 -2.83
CA PRO A 14 3.01 -3.64 -3.90
C PRO A 14 4.12 -2.65 -3.48
N ILE A 15 4.28 -2.35 -2.20
CA ILE A 15 5.40 -1.54 -1.69
C ILE A 15 6.73 -2.25 -1.86
N SER A 16 6.75 -3.57 -1.66
CA SER A 16 7.96 -4.38 -1.71
C SER A 16 8.35 -4.81 -3.13
N LYS A 17 7.39 -4.80 -4.09
CA LYS A 17 7.62 -5.25 -5.47
C LYS A 17 8.85 -4.64 -6.16
N PRO A 18 9.08 -3.30 -6.15
CA PRO A 18 10.24 -2.73 -6.83
C PRO A 18 11.56 -3.13 -6.17
N LEU A 19 11.59 -3.31 -4.86
CA LEU A 19 12.79 -3.79 -4.14
C LEU A 19 13.08 -5.25 -4.48
N VAL A 20 12.06 -6.10 -4.53
CA VAL A 20 12.18 -7.50 -4.95
C VAL A 20 12.69 -7.57 -6.39
N ALA A 21 12.07 -6.83 -7.32
CA ALA A 21 12.49 -6.79 -8.73
C ALA A 21 13.94 -6.27 -8.92
N PHE A 22 14.40 -5.41 -8.03
CA PHE A 22 15.81 -4.99 -8.01
C PHE A 22 16.72 -6.12 -7.52
N LEU A 23 16.36 -6.78 -6.42
CA LEU A 23 17.16 -7.87 -5.83
C LEU A 23 17.29 -9.07 -6.77
N GLU A 24 16.25 -9.40 -7.54
CA GLU A 24 16.29 -10.46 -8.57
C GLU A 24 17.39 -10.24 -9.62
N LYS A 25 17.77 -8.98 -9.87
CA LYS A 25 18.82 -8.61 -10.83
C LYS A 25 20.21 -8.56 -10.20
N THR A 26 20.33 -8.93 -8.94
CA THR A 26 21.58 -8.88 -8.16
C THR A 26 21.97 -10.27 -7.65
N ASN A 27 23.21 -10.40 -7.15
CA ASN A 27 23.67 -11.62 -6.48
C ASN A 27 23.31 -11.62 -4.98
N HIS A 28 22.25 -10.93 -4.59
CA HIS A 28 21.78 -10.91 -3.21
C HIS A 28 20.72 -11.98 -2.97
N GLU A 29 20.73 -12.57 -1.80
CA GLU A 29 19.69 -13.49 -1.38
C GLU A 29 18.54 -12.73 -0.72
N PHE A 30 17.31 -13.16 -0.94
CA PHE A 30 16.16 -12.63 -0.21
C PHE A 30 15.13 -13.72 0.09
N THR A 31 14.36 -13.49 1.12
CA THR A 31 13.26 -14.35 1.55
C THR A 31 12.17 -13.50 2.21
N PHE A 32 11.02 -14.12 2.49
CA PHE A 32 9.89 -13.45 3.10
C PHE A 32 9.51 -14.09 4.44
N PHE A 33 9.09 -13.25 5.37
CA PHE A 33 8.33 -13.66 6.55
C PHE A 33 6.97 -12.96 6.50
N LEU A 34 5.94 -13.75 6.26
CA LEU A 34 4.59 -13.28 5.95
C LEU A 34 3.63 -13.64 7.09
N SER A 35 2.69 -12.73 7.42
CA SER A 35 1.57 -13.12 8.29
C SER A 35 0.70 -14.20 7.61
N GLU A 36 -0.02 -14.99 8.41
CA GLU A 36 -0.95 -16.01 7.89
C GLU A 36 -1.97 -15.44 6.89
N ARG A 37 -2.40 -14.20 7.12
CA ARG A 37 -3.32 -13.50 6.24
C ARG A 37 -2.71 -13.24 4.86
N VAL A 38 -1.48 -12.73 4.82
CA VAL A 38 -0.75 -12.48 3.56
C VAL A 38 -0.46 -13.79 2.83
N GLN A 39 -0.12 -14.85 3.55
CA GLN A 39 0.12 -16.18 2.96
C GLN A 39 -1.11 -16.72 2.23
N LYS A 40 -2.32 -16.52 2.77
CA LYS A 40 -3.59 -16.95 2.15
C LYS A 40 -3.92 -16.21 0.85
N ASN A 41 -3.43 -14.99 0.70
CA ASN A 41 -3.70 -14.09 -0.42
C ASN A 41 -2.42 -13.71 -1.18
N LEU A 42 -1.40 -14.59 -1.14
CA LEU A 42 -0.11 -14.33 -1.76
C LEU A 42 -0.27 -14.19 -3.28
N PRO A 43 0.31 -13.14 -3.89
CA PRO A 43 0.37 -13.03 -5.34
C PRO A 43 1.02 -14.27 -5.96
N GLN A 44 0.46 -14.75 -7.07
CA GLN A 44 0.95 -15.97 -7.73
C GLN A 44 2.44 -15.87 -8.09
N GLU A 45 2.89 -14.70 -8.54
CA GLU A 45 4.29 -14.43 -8.85
C GLU A 45 5.23 -14.58 -7.65
N TRP A 46 4.72 -14.49 -6.42
CA TRP A 46 5.51 -14.63 -5.19
C TRP A 46 5.52 -16.06 -4.63
N SER A 47 4.67 -16.94 -5.13
CA SER A 47 4.62 -18.36 -4.71
C SER A 47 5.91 -19.13 -5.00
N LEU A 48 6.74 -18.61 -5.91
CA LEU A 48 8.04 -19.19 -6.29
C LEU A 48 9.18 -18.82 -5.33
N TYR A 49 8.99 -17.83 -4.47
CA TYR A 49 10.03 -17.39 -3.55
C TYR A 49 10.04 -18.23 -2.27
N LYS A 50 11.23 -18.30 -1.67
CA LYS A 50 11.40 -18.92 -0.35
C LYS A 50 10.65 -18.09 0.71
N ILE A 51 9.89 -18.77 1.57
CA ILE A 51 9.14 -18.16 2.67
C ILE A 51 9.56 -18.79 3.98
N CYS A 52 9.84 -17.97 4.99
CA CYS A 52 9.96 -18.38 6.38
C CYS A 52 8.57 -18.38 7.03
N TYR A 53 8.19 -19.47 7.63
CA TYR A 53 6.87 -19.67 8.25
C TYR A 53 6.89 -19.49 9.78
N SER A 54 8.08 -19.36 10.36
CA SER A 54 8.26 -19.17 11.80
C SER A 54 9.39 -18.21 12.10
N ILE A 55 9.39 -17.64 13.31
CA ILE A 55 10.51 -16.84 13.81
C ILE A 55 11.80 -17.66 13.83
N GLN A 56 11.72 -18.95 14.18
CA GLN A 56 12.89 -19.83 14.21
C GLN A 56 13.56 -19.91 12.83
N GLN A 57 12.76 -20.05 11.74
CA GLN A 57 13.30 -20.07 10.38
C GLN A 57 13.93 -18.74 9.96
N THR A 58 13.41 -17.60 10.46
CA THR A 58 14.04 -16.29 10.21
C THR A 58 15.38 -16.16 10.94
N ILE A 59 15.50 -16.74 12.14
CA ILE A 59 16.76 -16.78 12.90
C ILE A 59 17.79 -17.67 12.18
N GLU A 60 17.37 -18.83 11.68
CA GLU A 60 18.22 -19.75 10.92
C GLU A 60 18.68 -19.15 9.58
N TYR A 61 17.84 -18.34 8.94
CA TYR A 61 18.19 -17.65 7.71
C TYR A 61 19.32 -16.63 7.91
N GLN A 62 19.45 -16.04 9.10
CA GLN A 62 20.46 -15.02 9.44
C GLN A 62 20.47 -13.85 8.44
N PRO A 63 19.39 -13.04 8.35
CA PRO A 63 19.35 -11.90 7.45
C PRO A 63 20.36 -10.82 7.90
N ASP A 64 21.02 -10.18 6.92
CA ASP A 64 21.80 -8.96 7.17
C ASP A 64 20.86 -7.77 7.38
N PHE A 65 19.77 -7.71 6.57
CA PHE A 65 18.76 -6.66 6.63
C PHE A 65 17.34 -7.23 6.70
N VAL A 66 16.50 -6.58 7.52
CA VAL A 66 15.09 -6.90 7.67
C VAL A 66 14.26 -5.72 7.19
N ILE A 67 13.62 -5.84 6.03
CA ILE A 67 12.84 -4.79 5.37
C ILE A 67 11.39 -4.84 5.84
N VAL A 68 10.89 -3.75 6.39
CA VAL A 68 9.57 -3.72 7.04
C VAL A 68 8.76 -2.51 6.55
N PRO A 69 7.72 -2.72 5.75
CA PRO A 69 6.76 -1.65 5.41
C PRO A 69 5.91 -1.22 6.60
N GLY A 70 5.63 -2.17 7.51
CA GLY A 70 4.80 -1.95 8.70
C GLY A 70 5.49 -1.22 9.85
N ASN A 71 4.79 -1.13 10.98
CA ASN A 71 5.25 -0.43 12.19
C ASN A 71 5.74 -1.38 13.29
N PHE A 72 5.83 -2.67 12.99
CA PHE A 72 6.23 -3.71 13.94
C PHE A 72 7.11 -4.76 13.27
N VAL A 73 8.10 -5.20 14.00
CA VAL A 73 8.92 -6.36 13.68
C VAL A 73 9.30 -7.08 14.98
N ASP A 74 9.38 -8.39 14.96
CA ASP A 74 9.77 -9.18 16.14
C ASP A 74 11.27 -8.92 16.43
N PHE A 75 11.58 -8.54 17.65
CA PHE A 75 12.95 -8.20 18.08
C PHE A 75 13.92 -9.40 18.01
N ARG A 76 13.40 -10.63 18.06
CA ARG A 76 14.21 -11.87 17.98
C ARG A 76 14.79 -12.12 16.60
N ILE A 77 14.22 -11.54 15.56
CA ILE A 77 14.76 -11.65 14.20
C ILE A 77 16.10 -10.92 14.15
N PRO A 78 17.21 -11.58 13.77
CA PRO A 78 18.52 -10.93 13.69
C PRO A 78 18.60 -9.96 12.50
N GLY A 79 19.70 -9.21 12.41
CA GLY A 79 19.97 -8.26 11.32
C GLY A 79 19.45 -6.86 11.57
N ILE A 80 19.86 -5.93 10.70
CA ILE A 80 19.49 -4.50 10.75
C ILE A 80 18.06 -4.33 10.32
N LYS A 81 17.21 -3.76 11.17
CA LYS A 81 15.78 -3.56 10.92
C LYS A 81 15.53 -2.22 10.26
N VAL A 82 15.01 -2.26 9.03
CA VAL A 82 14.82 -1.11 8.16
C VAL A 82 13.33 -0.87 7.95
N GLN A 83 12.81 0.26 8.40
CA GLN A 83 11.44 0.68 8.10
C GLN A 83 11.39 1.47 6.80
N ILE A 84 10.50 1.03 5.87
CA ILE A 84 10.27 1.69 4.56
C ILE A 84 8.88 2.33 4.45
N PHE A 85 8.13 2.35 5.54
CA PHE A 85 6.76 2.88 5.65
C PHE A 85 5.72 2.20 4.73
N HIS A 86 4.44 2.51 4.96
CA HIS A 86 3.31 1.92 4.24
C HIS A 86 2.31 2.95 3.68
N GLY A 87 2.71 4.20 3.57
CA GLY A 87 1.90 5.27 2.98
C GLY A 87 2.55 6.64 3.11
N LEU A 88 2.05 7.58 2.31
CA LEU A 88 2.54 8.96 2.22
C LEU A 88 1.76 9.94 3.13
N GLY A 89 0.85 9.47 3.97
CA GLY A 89 0.04 10.31 4.87
C GLY A 89 0.87 11.03 5.93
N VAL A 90 1.43 12.18 5.57
CA VAL A 90 2.33 12.99 6.42
C VAL A 90 1.64 13.58 7.64
N GLU A 91 0.33 13.72 7.62
CA GLU A 91 -0.52 14.21 8.71
C GLU A 91 -0.73 13.19 9.83
N LYS A 92 -0.46 11.90 9.58
CA LYS A 92 -0.73 10.82 10.52
C LYS A 92 0.30 10.79 11.66
N GLN A 93 -0.07 11.27 12.84
CA GLN A 93 0.77 11.28 14.04
C GLN A 93 1.39 9.91 14.38
N SER A 94 0.67 8.83 14.06
CA SER A 94 1.13 7.47 14.32
C SER A 94 2.39 7.08 13.53
N HIS A 95 2.68 7.74 12.40
CA HIS A 95 3.89 7.51 11.61
C HIS A 95 5.16 7.97 12.35
N TYR A 96 5.05 9.00 13.17
CA TYR A 96 6.18 9.59 13.90
C TYR A 96 6.39 9.01 15.30
N LYS A 97 5.61 8.00 15.67
CA LYS A 97 5.77 7.31 16.96
C LYS A 97 6.94 6.34 16.88
N ILE A 98 8.03 6.64 17.58
CA ILE A 98 9.18 5.73 17.69
C ILE A 98 8.81 4.55 18.60
N ARG A 99 8.94 3.33 18.07
CA ARG A 99 8.56 2.07 18.74
C ARG A 99 9.74 1.21 19.15
N HIS A 100 10.97 1.72 18.98
CA HIS A 100 12.23 1.04 19.33
C HIS A 100 12.48 -0.31 18.64
N PHE A 101 11.84 -0.54 17.47
CA PHE A 101 12.05 -1.76 16.71
C PHE A 101 13.08 -1.62 15.58
N PHE A 102 13.32 -0.39 15.12
CA PHE A 102 14.01 -0.12 13.87
C PHE A 102 15.36 0.56 14.10
N ASP A 103 16.38 0.08 13.38
CA ASP A 103 17.72 0.65 13.37
C ASP A 103 17.86 1.73 12.29
N VAL A 104 17.05 1.63 11.22
CA VAL A 104 17.06 2.57 10.09
C VAL A 104 15.64 2.93 9.67
N TYR A 105 15.41 4.20 9.41
CA TYR A 105 14.19 4.72 8.79
C TYR A 105 14.52 5.29 7.41
N LEU A 106 13.97 4.68 6.34
CA LEU A 106 14.07 5.19 4.97
C LEU A 106 12.85 6.06 4.69
N THR A 107 13.06 7.37 4.67
CA THR A 107 11.96 8.35 4.62
C THR A 107 11.54 8.68 3.20
N SER A 108 10.26 8.99 3.03
CA SER A 108 9.61 9.17 1.73
C SER A 108 9.84 10.52 1.08
N GLY A 109 10.44 11.49 1.79
CA GLY A 109 10.72 12.82 1.26
C GLY A 109 11.07 13.84 2.35
N PRO A 110 11.42 15.08 1.99
CA PRO A 110 12.03 16.08 2.89
C PRO A 110 11.20 16.33 4.16
N PHE A 111 9.90 16.48 4.02
CA PHE A 111 9.01 16.77 5.16
C PHE A 111 9.05 15.67 6.24
N VAL A 112 9.06 14.40 5.81
CA VAL A 112 9.16 13.25 6.73
C VAL A 112 10.56 13.16 7.29
N THR A 113 11.56 13.40 6.45
CA THR A 113 12.99 13.38 6.81
C THR A 113 13.30 14.35 7.94
N GLU A 114 12.87 15.60 7.84
CA GLU A 114 13.10 16.62 8.88
C GLU A 114 12.53 16.20 10.25
N LYS A 115 11.32 15.64 10.25
CA LYS A 115 10.69 15.12 11.47
C LYS A 115 11.48 13.96 12.06
N PHE A 116 11.92 13.00 11.23
CA PHE A 116 12.70 11.86 11.69
C PHE A 116 14.12 12.25 12.14
N VAL A 117 14.77 13.21 11.51
CA VAL A 117 16.04 13.78 11.98
C VAL A 117 15.89 14.42 13.36
N THR A 118 14.79 15.12 13.61
CA THR A 118 14.49 15.67 14.94
C THR A 118 14.31 14.56 15.99
N LEU A 119 13.58 13.49 15.63
CA LEU A 119 13.41 12.32 16.49
C LEU A 119 14.74 11.56 16.70
N GLN A 120 15.57 11.44 15.68
CA GLN A 120 16.91 10.85 15.77
C GLN A 120 17.80 11.57 16.78
N ARG A 121 17.80 12.90 16.76
CA ARG A 121 18.55 13.71 17.75
C ARG A 121 18.09 13.46 19.17
N LYS A 122 16.81 13.21 19.37
CA LYS A 122 16.21 12.90 20.67
C LYS A 122 16.55 11.47 21.14
N HIS A 123 16.41 10.49 20.28
CA HIS A 123 16.52 9.06 20.63
C HIS A 123 17.93 8.48 20.45
N LYS A 124 18.73 8.99 19.53
CA LYS A 124 20.18 8.72 19.31
C LYS A 124 20.60 7.29 18.97
N TYR A 125 19.67 6.37 18.67
CA TYR A 125 20.00 4.97 18.42
C TYR A 125 19.71 4.48 16.99
N PHE A 126 19.03 5.25 16.16
CA PHE A 126 18.68 4.87 14.79
C PHE A 126 19.23 5.85 13.75
N LEU A 127 19.30 5.39 12.51
CA LEU A 127 19.70 6.20 11.36
C LEU A 127 18.47 6.62 10.55
N VAL A 128 18.59 7.76 9.87
CA VAL A 128 17.58 8.29 8.95
C VAL A 128 18.23 8.53 7.59
N SER A 129 17.59 8.05 6.53
CA SER A 129 18.01 8.34 5.16
C SER A 129 16.79 8.65 4.31
N GLU A 130 16.85 9.73 3.53
CA GLU A 130 15.83 10.04 2.54
C GLU A 130 16.07 9.22 1.27
N THR A 131 15.09 8.41 0.88
CA THR A 131 15.21 7.50 -0.27
C THR A 131 14.02 7.59 -1.22
N GLY A 132 12.98 8.33 -0.84
CA GLY A 132 11.68 8.20 -1.48
C GLY A 132 10.90 6.99 -0.95
N TRP A 133 9.76 6.69 -1.57
CA TRP A 133 8.92 5.57 -1.18
C TRP A 133 8.80 4.56 -2.34
N PRO A 134 9.21 3.31 -2.15
CA PRO A 134 9.32 2.32 -3.24
C PRO A 134 8.04 2.12 -4.04
N LYS A 135 6.86 2.28 -3.42
CA LYS A 135 5.59 2.15 -4.13
C LYS A 135 5.40 3.22 -5.21
N VAL A 136 6.02 4.39 -5.07
CA VAL A 136 6.00 5.43 -6.11
C VAL A 136 6.68 4.91 -7.37
N ASP A 137 7.83 4.25 -7.24
CA ASP A 137 8.52 3.64 -8.38
C ASP A 137 7.63 2.58 -9.05
N TYR A 138 6.95 1.75 -8.25
CA TYR A 138 6.01 0.75 -8.75
C TYR A 138 4.83 1.40 -9.50
N ILE A 139 4.27 2.48 -8.95
CA ILE A 139 3.19 3.22 -9.62
C ILE A 139 3.68 3.78 -10.97
N LEU A 140 4.81 4.50 -10.98
CA LEU A 140 5.33 5.15 -12.19
C LEU A 140 5.77 4.16 -13.29
N GLN A 141 6.22 2.97 -12.91
CA GLN A 141 6.69 1.93 -13.84
C GLN A 141 5.59 0.92 -14.20
N TYR A 142 4.38 1.08 -13.69
CA TYR A 142 3.30 0.14 -13.94
C TYR A 142 2.92 0.08 -15.43
N PRO A 143 2.78 -1.12 -16.04
CA PRO A 143 2.45 -1.26 -17.46
C PRO A 143 0.99 -0.88 -17.73
N ILE A 144 0.79 0.27 -18.40
CA ILE A 144 -0.53 0.86 -18.65
C ILE A 144 -1.16 0.45 -20.00
N THR A 145 -0.42 -0.25 -20.86
CA THR A 145 -0.90 -0.63 -22.20
C THR A 145 -2.16 -1.47 -22.14
N ASN A 146 -3.20 -1.04 -22.86
CA ASN A 146 -4.52 -1.70 -22.97
C ASN A 146 -5.19 -1.98 -21.62
N LEU A 147 -4.99 -1.11 -20.62
CA LEU A 147 -5.43 -1.37 -19.24
C LEU A 147 -6.96 -1.46 -19.13
N LYS A 148 -7.73 -0.59 -19.79
CA LYS A 148 -9.21 -0.69 -19.84
C LYS A 148 -9.65 -2.04 -20.39
N GLN A 149 -9.05 -2.49 -21.51
CA GLN A 149 -9.37 -3.79 -22.12
C GLN A 149 -9.07 -4.95 -21.17
N ARG A 150 -7.90 -4.94 -20.50
CA ARG A 150 -7.49 -5.96 -19.52
C ARG A 150 -8.43 -6.04 -18.31
N MET A 151 -9.14 -4.95 -18.01
CA MET A 151 -10.11 -4.85 -16.93
C MET A 151 -11.57 -4.98 -17.39
N ASN A 152 -11.80 -5.31 -18.66
CA ASN A 152 -13.12 -5.37 -19.27
C ASN A 152 -13.93 -4.07 -19.12
N ILE A 153 -13.24 -2.92 -19.17
CA ILE A 153 -13.86 -1.58 -19.13
C ILE A 153 -13.96 -1.08 -20.58
N PRO A 154 -15.15 -0.65 -21.05
CA PRO A 154 -15.30 -0.08 -22.39
C PRO A 154 -14.40 1.14 -22.59
N SER A 155 -13.79 1.28 -23.76
CA SER A 155 -12.80 2.33 -24.03
C SER A 155 -13.36 3.75 -24.00
N ASP A 156 -14.63 3.90 -24.33
CA ASP A 156 -15.40 5.15 -24.38
C ASP A 156 -15.90 5.64 -23.02
N LYS A 157 -15.90 4.78 -21.99
CA LYS A 157 -16.35 5.14 -20.65
C LYS A 157 -15.30 5.95 -19.88
N LYS A 158 -15.74 6.96 -19.14
CA LYS A 158 -14.94 7.61 -18.09
C LYS A 158 -14.89 6.73 -16.85
N VAL A 159 -13.75 6.70 -16.19
CA VAL A 159 -13.54 5.85 -15.01
C VAL A 159 -13.33 6.72 -13.77
N ILE A 160 -14.24 6.56 -12.81
CA ILE A 160 -14.21 7.27 -11.53
C ILE A 160 -13.75 6.29 -10.44
N LEU A 161 -12.68 6.59 -9.72
CA LEU A 161 -12.25 5.79 -8.58
C LEU A 161 -12.78 6.42 -7.28
N TYR A 162 -13.64 5.71 -6.58
CA TYR A 162 -14.07 6.08 -5.23
C TYR A 162 -13.29 5.26 -4.19
N ALA A 163 -12.43 5.93 -3.42
CA ALA A 163 -11.53 5.30 -2.47
C ALA A 163 -11.54 6.00 -1.10
N PRO A 164 -12.61 5.83 -0.30
CA PRO A 164 -12.74 6.50 1.00
C PRO A 164 -11.82 5.89 2.07
N THR A 165 -11.49 6.68 3.10
CA THR A 165 -10.86 6.17 4.32
C THR A 165 -11.83 5.27 5.10
N PHE A 166 -11.30 4.50 6.06
CA PHE A 166 -12.09 3.57 6.88
C PHE A 166 -12.52 4.14 8.24
N SER A 167 -11.92 5.25 8.68
CA SER A 167 -12.22 5.87 9.97
C SER A 167 -13.68 6.30 10.02
N LYS A 168 -14.40 5.84 11.02
CA LYS A 168 -15.85 6.06 11.17
C LYS A 168 -16.22 7.55 11.18
N GLU A 169 -15.38 8.36 11.78
CA GLU A 169 -15.59 9.81 11.92
C GLU A 169 -15.21 10.60 10.66
N MET A 170 -14.31 10.05 9.83
CA MET A 170 -13.69 10.78 8.72
C MET A 170 -14.14 10.28 7.34
N GLN A 171 -14.69 9.04 7.28
CA GLN A 171 -15.10 8.43 6.00
C GLN A 171 -16.35 9.09 5.42
N SER A 172 -16.35 9.31 4.12
CA SER A 172 -17.46 9.87 3.36
C SER A 172 -18.50 8.82 2.94
N ALA A 173 -18.18 7.54 2.99
CA ALA A 173 -18.95 6.45 2.39
C ALA A 173 -20.40 6.41 2.88
N THR A 174 -20.65 6.55 4.17
CA THR A 174 -22.01 6.53 4.73
C THR A 174 -22.88 7.67 4.20
N LYS A 175 -22.28 8.86 4.01
CA LYS A 175 -22.99 10.05 3.48
C LYS A 175 -23.23 9.95 1.97
N LEU A 176 -22.27 9.38 1.23
CA LEU A 176 -22.32 9.32 -0.23
C LEU A 176 -23.11 8.12 -0.76
N LEU A 177 -23.37 7.09 0.06
CA LEU A 177 -24.14 5.91 -0.34
C LEU A 177 -25.47 6.25 -1.04
N PRO A 178 -26.35 7.15 -0.50
CA PRO A 178 -27.61 7.49 -1.15
C PRO A 178 -27.47 8.49 -2.33
N ILE A 179 -26.29 9.09 -2.49
CA ILE A 179 -26.03 10.15 -3.46
C ILE A 179 -25.41 9.57 -4.74
N ILE A 180 -24.39 8.73 -4.60
CA ILE A 180 -23.62 8.21 -5.74
C ILE A 180 -24.50 7.62 -6.84
N PRO A 181 -25.49 6.72 -6.58
CA PRO A 181 -26.32 6.16 -7.64
C PRO A 181 -27.15 7.19 -8.41
N LYS A 182 -27.39 8.39 -7.81
CA LYS A 182 -28.17 9.47 -8.42
C LYS A 182 -27.33 10.40 -9.29
N ILE A 183 -26.02 10.45 -9.07
CA ILE A 183 -25.12 11.35 -9.79
C ILE A 183 -24.28 10.64 -10.86
N MET A 184 -24.22 9.30 -10.81
CA MET A 184 -23.55 8.50 -11.82
C MET A 184 -24.20 8.71 -13.20
N ARG A 185 -23.36 8.84 -14.22
CA ARG A 185 -23.79 9.01 -15.61
C ARG A 185 -23.65 7.69 -16.39
N GLU A 186 -24.39 7.59 -17.47
CA GLU A 186 -24.34 6.41 -18.34
C GLU A 186 -22.98 6.22 -19.02
N ASP A 187 -22.26 7.32 -19.27
CA ASP A 187 -20.91 7.31 -19.86
C ASP A 187 -19.78 7.05 -18.84
N GLU A 188 -20.11 6.74 -17.57
CA GLU A 188 -19.16 6.51 -16.49
C GLU A 188 -19.16 5.06 -16.01
N ILE A 189 -17.98 4.60 -15.55
CA ILE A 189 -17.80 3.40 -14.72
C ILE A 189 -17.19 3.84 -13.39
N TRP A 190 -17.82 3.45 -12.30
CA TRP A 190 -17.34 3.77 -10.95
C TRP A 190 -16.68 2.55 -10.32
N LEU A 191 -15.40 2.69 -9.96
CA LEU A 191 -14.60 1.71 -9.25
C LEU A 191 -14.63 2.01 -7.76
N PHE A 192 -15.10 1.07 -6.95
CA PHE A 192 -15.20 1.22 -5.50
C PHE A 192 -14.08 0.44 -4.83
N LYS A 193 -13.12 1.12 -4.22
CA LYS A 193 -12.05 0.52 -3.44
C LYS A 193 -12.18 0.89 -1.98
N PHE A 194 -12.77 -0.02 -1.21
CA PHE A 194 -12.83 0.14 0.24
C PHE A 194 -11.55 -0.35 0.89
N HIS A 195 -11.15 0.36 1.95
CA HIS A 195 -10.02 -0.07 2.78
C HIS A 195 -10.38 -1.39 3.51
N GLU A 196 -9.41 -2.27 3.74
CA GLU A 196 -9.62 -3.56 4.40
C GLU A 196 -10.19 -3.47 5.83
N LEU A 197 -10.04 -2.31 6.47
CA LEU A 197 -10.58 -2.00 7.80
C LEU A 197 -11.93 -1.26 7.75
N MET A 198 -12.51 -1.06 6.56
CA MET A 198 -13.85 -0.48 6.44
C MET A 198 -14.89 -1.39 7.12
N ASP A 199 -15.85 -0.79 7.79
CA ASP A 199 -16.98 -1.54 8.37
C ASP A 199 -17.70 -2.35 7.28
N ALA A 200 -17.77 -3.66 7.48
CA ALA A 200 -18.39 -4.59 6.53
C ALA A 200 -19.84 -4.21 6.21
N LYS A 201 -20.59 -3.65 7.18
CA LYS A 201 -21.97 -3.18 6.95
C LYS A 201 -22.04 -2.05 5.93
N VAL A 202 -21.05 -1.15 5.93
CA VAL A 202 -20.96 -0.07 4.93
C VAL A 202 -20.70 -0.66 3.55
N VAL A 203 -19.71 -1.55 3.43
CA VAL A 203 -19.37 -2.21 2.16
C VAL A 203 -20.57 -2.99 1.60
N GLU A 204 -21.24 -3.77 2.43
CA GLU A 204 -22.41 -4.53 2.02
C GLU A 204 -23.60 -3.64 1.62
N SER A 205 -23.76 -2.48 2.28
CA SER A 205 -24.78 -1.51 1.90
C SER A 205 -24.55 -0.96 0.48
N PHE A 206 -23.29 -0.68 0.12
CA PHE A 206 -22.96 -0.33 -1.27
C PHE A 206 -23.23 -1.49 -2.24
N LYS A 207 -22.81 -2.72 -1.89
CA LYS A 207 -23.04 -3.91 -2.74
C LYS A 207 -24.53 -4.19 -2.96
N ARG A 208 -25.37 -3.99 -1.95
CA ARG A 208 -26.84 -4.14 -2.08
C ARG A 208 -27.50 -3.08 -2.98
N ASN A 209 -26.95 -1.88 -3.00
CA ASN A 209 -27.42 -0.79 -3.86
C ASN A 209 -26.66 -0.72 -5.19
N LYS A 210 -26.00 -1.81 -5.59
CA LYS A 210 -25.23 -1.89 -6.84
C LYS A 210 -26.12 -1.65 -8.06
N ILE A 211 -25.67 -0.76 -8.94
CA ILE A 211 -26.18 -0.60 -10.30
C ILE A 211 -25.11 -1.01 -11.32
N GLU A 212 -25.47 -1.10 -12.60
CA GLU A 212 -24.65 -1.71 -13.66
C GLU A 212 -23.22 -1.16 -13.73
N ASN A 213 -23.06 0.15 -13.64
CA ASN A 213 -21.77 0.83 -13.80
C ASN A 213 -20.93 0.90 -12.49
N MET A 214 -21.31 0.16 -11.43
CA MET A 214 -20.58 0.06 -10.17
C MET A 214 -19.73 -1.22 -10.12
N LEU A 215 -18.42 -1.08 -10.08
CA LEU A 215 -17.48 -2.20 -9.96
C LEU A 215 -16.74 -2.14 -8.63
N PHE A 216 -16.78 -3.23 -7.86
CA PHE A 216 -16.12 -3.33 -6.56
C PHE A 216 -14.75 -3.99 -6.71
N ILE A 217 -13.71 -3.36 -6.17
CA ILE A 217 -12.33 -3.79 -6.25
C ILE A 217 -12.00 -4.60 -5.00
N ASP A 218 -11.79 -5.90 -5.16
CA ASP A 218 -11.35 -6.81 -4.08
C ASP A 218 -9.81 -6.98 -4.05
N SER A 219 -9.08 -6.54 -5.08
CA SER A 219 -7.62 -6.59 -5.15
C SER A 219 -6.95 -5.76 -4.05
N HIS A 220 -5.88 -6.28 -3.46
CA HIS A 220 -5.04 -5.54 -2.50
C HIS A 220 -4.08 -4.56 -3.17
N ASP A 221 -3.81 -4.73 -4.46
CA ASP A 221 -3.03 -3.80 -5.27
C ASP A 221 -3.96 -2.81 -5.98
N ILE A 222 -3.93 -1.56 -5.52
CA ILE A 222 -4.73 -0.48 -6.12
C ILE A 222 -4.09 0.11 -7.38
N THR A 223 -2.80 -0.12 -7.61
CA THR A 223 -2.02 0.55 -8.67
C THR A 223 -2.65 0.50 -10.05
N PRO A 224 -3.12 -0.66 -10.58
CA PRO A 224 -3.78 -0.70 -11.88
C PRO A 224 -5.04 0.17 -11.94
N TYR A 225 -5.76 0.28 -10.82
CA TYR A 225 -7.00 1.08 -10.74
C TYR A 225 -6.71 2.59 -10.66
N LEU A 226 -5.57 2.98 -10.07
CA LEU A 226 -5.10 4.37 -10.16
C LEU A 226 -4.89 4.76 -11.62
N HIS A 227 -4.21 3.91 -12.39
CA HIS A 227 -3.89 4.20 -13.79
C HIS A 227 -5.09 4.21 -14.71
N VAL A 228 -6.04 3.28 -14.55
CA VAL A 228 -7.22 3.21 -15.42
C VAL A 228 -8.23 4.32 -15.15
N SER A 229 -8.24 4.90 -13.94
CA SER A 229 -9.19 5.95 -13.55
C SER A 229 -8.79 7.31 -14.09
N ASP A 230 -9.78 8.08 -14.50
CA ASP A 230 -9.63 9.45 -15.02
C ASP A 230 -9.66 10.48 -13.88
N VAL A 231 -10.43 10.19 -12.81
CA VAL A 231 -10.56 11.02 -11.62
C VAL A 231 -10.74 10.17 -10.37
N MET A 232 -10.25 10.64 -9.22
CA MET A 232 -10.50 10.03 -7.93
C MET A 232 -11.43 10.89 -7.09
N ILE A 233 -12.41 10.25 -6.44
CA ILE A 233 -13.18 10.84 -5.35
C ILE A 233 -12.75 10.17 -4.06
N SER A 234 -12.31 10.96 -3.09
CA SER A 234 -11.81 10.44 -1.82
C SER A 234 -12.11 11.43 -0.69
N ASP A 235 -11.64 11.10 0.51
CA ASP A 235 -11.75 11.95 1.70
C ASP A 235 -10.36 12.13 2.33
N THR A 236 -10.10 11.63 3.54
CA THR A 236 -8.81 11.72 4.22
C THR A 236 -7.89 10.51 3.99
N SER A 237 -8.09 9.79 2.90
CA SER A 237 -7.31 8.59 2.56
C SER A 237 -5.92 8.95 2.03
N SER A 238 -4.89 8.26 2.50
CA SER A 238 -3.52 8.45 2.00
C SER A 238 -3.32 8.01 0.53
N VAL A 239 -4.28 7.30 -0.05
CA VAL A 239 -4.26 6.92 -1.48
C VAL A 239 -4.36 8.14 -2.42
N ILE A 240 -4.86 9.27 -1.92
CA ILE A 240 -4.85 10.56 -2.63
C ILE A 240 -3.43 10.89 -3.12
N TYR A 241 -2.44 10.77 -2.24
CA TYR A 241 -1.04 11.06 -2.60
C TYR A 241 -0.52 10.11 -3.69
N GLU A 242 -0.94 8.85 -3.67
CA GLU A 242 -0.59 7.88 -4.71
C GLU A 242 -1.20 8.23 -6.07
N PHE A 243 -2.43 8.76 -6.08
CA PHE A 243 -3.10 9.19 -7.30
C PHE A 243 -2.50 10.48 -7.87
N MET A 244 -2.12 11.42 -7.00
CA MET A 244 -1.45 12.67 -7.39
C MET A 244 -0.08 12.45 -8.03
N VAL A 245 0.62 11.34 -7.70
CA VAL A 245 1.90 10.97 -8.34
C VAL A 245 1.78 10.83 -9.86
N ILE A 246 0.61 10.44 -10.36
CA ILE A 246 0.33 10.26 -11.80
C ILE A 246 -0.41 11.46 -12.41
N ASP A 247 -0.38 12.61 -11.72
CA ASP A 247 -0.92 13.90 -12.18
C ASP A 247 -2.39 13.84 -12.65
N LYS A 248 -3.23 13.16 -11.86
CA LYS A 248 -4.67 13.05 -12.13
C LYS A 248 -5.50 13.77 -11.07
N PRO A 249 -6.69 14.31 -11.44
CA PRO A 249 -7.52 15.12 -10.54
C PRO A 249 -8.15 14.31 -9.42
N VAL A 250 -8.14 14.89 -8.21
CA VAL A 250 -8.81 14.38 -7.00
C VAL A 250 -9.89 15.37 -6.58
N ILE A 251 -11.07 14.86 -6.19
CA ILE A 251 -12.23 15.61 -5.68
C ILE A 251 -12.52 15.15 -4.24
#